data_f462195cbd330f3ba58a1c4536ded464
#
_entry.id   f462195cbd330f3ba58a1c4536ded464
#
_cell.length_a   1.000
_cell.length_b   1.000
_cell.length_c   1.000
_cell.angle_alpha   90.00
_cell.angle_beta   90.00
_cell.angle_gamma   90.00
#
_symmetry.space_group_name_H-M   'P 1'
#
loop_
_entity.id
_entity.type
_entity.pdbx_description
1 polymer ?
#
loop_
_entity_poly.entity_id
_entity_poly.type
_entity_poly.pdbx_seq_one_letter_code
_entity_poly.pdbx_strand_id
1 'polypeptide(L)'
;MKTLRRLATLAAAAGAAAVTAVGLAPAASAAPDPVLASPYLYQWGGQTSASAAMSATDVKAFTLAFMLSDGGCTPKWDGTRALTGSDATMINQIRSAGGDVIPSFGGWSGTKLGAKCTSASALAGAYQKVIDAYQLKAIDLDIENTDEFENAAVQDRILNAVKLTKQKNPGLRVVITIGTETTGPNTWGKRLINQAKAIGANVDVWSVMPFDFSNGGDMAAHTKSAVDGLKNQLKTTFGWNDDVAYRHSGLSSMNGKTDNAGETVTVANFKAIRDYAAGHHLARFTFWATNRDCSGGGECSGISQGKYDFTKIVAGYTG
;
A
#
# COMPACT_ATOMS: atom_id res chain seq x y z
N MET A 1 -13.48 81.59 -62.33
CA MET A 1 -13.93 80.17 -62.10
C MET A 1 -12.90 79.52 -61.16
N LYS A 2 -13.29 79.31 -59.95
CA LYS A 2 -12.37 78.93 -58.85
C LYS A 2 -12.49 77.45 -58.57
N THR A 3 -11.39 76.71 -58.69
CA THR A 3 -11.27 75.28 -58.37
C THR A 3 -10.86 75.14 -56.90
N LEU A 4 -11.73 74.49 -56.18
CA LEU A 4 -11.42 74.08 -54.78
C LEU A 4 -10.67 72.74 -54.76
N ARG A 5 -9.48 72.69 -54.16
CA ARG A 5 -8.76 71.47 -53.82
C ARG A 5 -9.24 71.02 -52.46
N ARG A 6 -9.69 69.75 -52.34
CA ARG A 6 -9.96 69.08 -51.09
C ARG A 6 -8.71 68.32 -50.65
N LEU A 7 -8.23 68.68 -49.47
CA LEU A 7 -7.18 67.88 -48.76
C LEU A 7 -7.84 66.70 -48.05
N ALA A 8 -7.35 65.51 -48.34
CA ALA A 8 -7.73 64.30 -47.60
C ALA A 8 -6.69 64.04 -46.50
N THR A 9 -7.11 64.04 -45.28
CA THR A 9 -6.29 63.67 -44.09
C THR A 9 -6.39 62.14 -43.89
N LEU A 10 -5.26 61.43 -43.98
CA LEU A 10 -5.15 60.04 -43.59
C LEU A 10 -4.94 59.98 -42.05
N ALA A 11 -5.87 59.36 -41.34
CA ALA A 11 -5.69 58.97 -39.95
C ALA A 11 -5.09 57.57 -39.91
N ALA A 12 -3.88 57.45 -39.37
CA ALA A 12 -3.23 56.14 -39.08
C ALA A 12 -3.74 55.64 -37.75
N ALA A 13 -4.50 54.54 -37.76
CA ALA A 13 -4.89 53.85 -36.56
C ALA A 13 -3.78 52.83 -36.16
N ALA A 14 -3.10 53.11 -35.04
CA ALA A 14 -2.16 52.19 -34.40
C ALA A 14 -2.97 51.12 -33.64
N GLY A 15 -3.05 49.89 -34.18
CA GLY A 15 -3.63 48.77 -33.47
C GLY A 15 -2.61 48.17 -32.49
N ALA A 16 -2.84 48.32 -31.18
CA ALA A 16 -2.09 47.61 -30.16
C ALA A 16 -2.59 46.19 -30.07
N ALA A 17 -1.80 45.21 -30.57
CA ALA A 17 -2.05 43.81 -30.36
C ALA A 17 -1.71 43.43 -28.90
N ALA A 18 -2.72 43.19 -28.09
CA ALA A 18 -2.56 42.63 -26.75
C ALA A 18 -2.23 41.11 -26.89
N VAL A 19 -0.98 40.74 -26.65
CA VAL A 19 -0.57 39.37 -26.55
C VAL A 19 -1.01 38.88 -25.16
N THR A 20 -2.14 38.15 -25.09
CA THR A 20 -2.54 37.41 -23.88
C THR A 20 -1.63 36.21 -23.75
N ALA A 21 -0.67 36.29 -22.81
CA ALA A 21 0.10 35.13 -22.36
C ALA A 21 -0.85 34.16 -21.64
N VAL A 22 -1.27 33.12 -22.34
CA VAL A 22 -1.94 31.97 -21.71
C VAL A 22 -0.89 31.26 -20.87
N GLY A 23 -0.84 31.58 -19.58
CA GLY A 23 -0.03 30.85 -18.62
C GLY A 23 -0.53 29.39 -18.57
N LEU A 24 0.26 28.46 -19.08
CA LEU A 24 0.04 27.04 -18.84
C LEU A 24 0.16 26.83 -17.32
N ALA A 25 -0.97 26.62 -16.64
CA ALA A 25 -0.94 26.13 -15.28
C ALA A 25 -0.13 24.83 -15.27
N PRO A 26 0.81 24.65 -14.32
CA PRO A 26 1.52 23.39 -14.21
C PRO A 26 0.48 22.27 -14.07
N ALA A 27 0.60 21.23 -14.88
CA ALA A 27 -0.25 20.05 -14.77
C ALA A 27 -0.15 19.55 -13.34
N ALA A 28 -1.29 19.48 -12.63
CA ALA A 28 -1.33 18.91 -11.30
C ALA A 28 -0.73 17.50 -11.39
N SER A 29 0.36 17.26 -10.67
CA SER A 29 0.94 15.93 -10.60
C SER A 29 -0.15 14.98 -10.12
N ALA A 30 -0.37 13.89 -10.86
CA ALA A 30 -1.31 12.87 -10.43
C ALA A 30 -0.94 12.42 -9.01
N ALA A 31 -1.94 12.30 -8.13
CA ALA A 31 -1.69 11.79 -6.79
C ALA A 31 -1.02 10.41 -6.90
N PRO A 32 -0.03 10.11 -6.04
CA PRO A 32 0.68 8.84 -6.10
C PRO A 32 -0.29 7.67 -5.97
N ASP A 33 -0.02 6.56 -6.66
CA ASP A 33 -0.74 5.30 -6.41
C ASP A 33 -0.32 4.77 -5.03
N PRO A 34 -1.22 4.82 -4.01
CA PRO A 34 -0.83 4.43 -2.67
C PRO A 34 -0.56 2.92 -2.55
N VAL A 35 -0.98 2.11 -3.52
CA VAL A 35 -0.76 0.65 -3.49
C VAL A 35 0.68 0.30 -3.82
N LEU A 36 1.30 1.03 -4.73
CA LEU A 36 2.57 0.65 -5.36
C LEU A 36 3.75 0.61 -4.38
N ALA A 37 3.96 1.70 -3.63
CA ALA A 37 5.15 1.94 -2.82
C ALA A 37 4.77 2.62 -1.50
N SER A 38 4.23 1.87 -0.56
CA SER A 38 3.73 2.40 0.71
C SER A 38 4.21 1.54 1.89
N PRO A 39 5.38 1.86 2.48
CA PRO A 39 5.90 1.11 3.61
C PRO A 39 4.94 1.21 4.80
N TYR A 40 4.94 0.16 5.64
CA TYR A 40 4.14 0.17 6.85
C TYR A 40 4.62 1.24 7.84
N LEU A 41 3.65 1.86 8.50
CA LEU A 41 3.87 2.83 9.56
C LEU A 41 2.83 2.60 10.67
N TYR A 42 3.27 2.49 11.91
CA TYR A 42 2.40 2.31 13.08
C TYR A 42 2.51 3.46 14.07
N GLN A 43 1.47 3.64 14.92
CA GLN A 43 1.35 4.79 15.82
C GLN A 43 1.62 4.48 17.30
N TRP A 44 1.86 3.21 17.66
CA TRP A 44 2.07 2.82 19.05
C TRP A 44 3.53 2.87 19.52
N GLY A 45 4.44 3.30 18.68
CA GLY A 45 5.86 3.41 19.01
C GLY A 45 6.72 3.79 17.83
N GLY A 46 8.03 3.70 18.03
CA GLY A 46 9.00 3.92 16.99
C GLY A 46 9.65 5.30 17.01
N GLN A 47 10.75 5.41 16.26
CA GLN A 47 11.66 6.55 16.24
C GLN A 47 11.33 7.59 15.17
N THR A 48 10.16 7.49 14.53
CA THR A 48 9.85 8.31 13.36
C THR A 48 8.39 8.73 13.28
N SER A 49 8.14 9.75 12.46
CA SER A 49 6.81 10.17 12.03
C SER A 49 6.72 10.15 10.50
N ALA A 50 5.49 10.11 9.98
CA ALA A 50 5.25 10.21 8.53
C ALA A 50 5.92 11.46 7.93
N SER A 51 5.77 12.62 8.56
CA SER A 51 6.36 13.88 8.08
C SER A 51 7.88 13.82 8.00
N ALA A 52 8.54 13.23 9.02
CA ALA A 52 9.99 13.08 9.02
C ALA A 52 10.47 12.14 7.91
N ALA A 53 9.78 11.02 7.69
CA ALA A 53 10.08 10.09 6.62
C ALA A 53 9.87 10.73 5.24
N MET A 54 8.75 11.40 5.00
CA MET A 54 8.45 12.11 3.74
C MET A 54 9.50 13.15 3.41
N SER A 55 9.90 13.97 4.40
CA SER A 55 10.91 15.01 4.20
C SER A 55 12.31 14.46 3.91
N ALA A 56 12.64 13.27 4.44
CA ALA A 56 13.97 12.68 4.31
C ALA A 56 14.13 11.76 3.09
N THR A 57 13.04 11.30 2.45
CA THR A 57 13.09 10.20 1.50
C THR A 57 12.24 10.37 0.25
N ASP A 58 11.41 11.39 0.18
CA ASP A 58 10.40 11.59 -0.88
C ASP A 58 9.31 10.50 -0.95
N VAL A 59 9.21 9.59 0.04
CA VAL A 59 8.09 8.62 0.11
C VAL A 59 6.77 9.38 0.14
N LYS A 60 5.79 8.93 -0.65
CA LYS A 60 4.51 9.63 -0.84
C LYS A 60 3.31 8.85 -0.32
N ALA A 61 3.47 7.62 0.12
CA ALA A 61 2.37 6.84 0.66
C ALA A 61 2.82 5.97 1.84
N PHE A 62 1.87 5.63 2.72
CA PHE A 62 2.10 4.72 3.84
C PHE A 62 0.94 3.74 3.99
N THR A 63 1.28 2.50 4.35
CA THR A 63 0.33 1.53 4.86
C THR A 63 0.25 1.71 6.36
N LEU A 64 -0.92 2.13 6.87
CA LEU A 64 -1.08 2.45 8.29
C LEU A 64 -1.57 1.23 9.07
N ALA A 65 -0.78 0.75 10.01
CA ALA A 65 -1.04 -0.40 10.86
C ALA A 65 -1.61 0.03 12.22
N PHE A 66 -2.63 -0.60 12.77
CA PHE A 66 -3.61 -1.48 12.14
C PHE A 66 -5.03 -1.07 12.51
N MET A 67 -5.99 -1.34 11.63
CA MET A 67 -7.41 -1.29 11.94
C MET A 67 -7.81 -2.61 12.59
N LEU A 68 -8.20 -2.56 13.84
CA LEU A 68 -8.62 -3.70 14.66
C LEU A 68 -10.07 -3.54 15.13
N SER A 69 -10.59 -4.60 15.76
CA SER A 69 -11.90 -4.60 16.41
C SER A 69 -11.82 -3.95 17.80
N ASP A 70 -12.85 -3.22 18.19
CA ASP A 70 -13.05 -2.76 19.57
C ASP A 70 -13.47 -3.88 20.55
N GLY A 71 -13.43 -5.13 20.11
CA GLY A 71 -13.95 -6.31 20.80
C GLY A 71 -15.24 -6.85 20.16
N GLY A 72 -15.91 -6.04 19.33
CA GLY A 72 -17.08 -6.38 18.53
C GLY A 72 -16.82 -6.28 17.03
N CYS A 73 -17.71 -5.62 16.29
CA CYS A 73 -17.56 -5.39 14.83
C CYS A 73 -17.41 -3.88 14.51
N THR A 74 -16.76 -3.11 15.39
CA THR A 74 -16.50 -1.69 15.17
C THR A 74 -15.00 -1.49 14.94
N PRO A 75 -14.58 -0.89 13.79
CA PRO A 75 -13.19 -0.64 13.51
C PRO A 75 -12.66 0.50 14.38
N LYS A 76 -11.47 0.28 14.94
CA LYS A 76 -10.68 1.28 15.65
C LYS A 76 -9.19 1.08 15.36
N TRP A 77 -8.42 2.15 15.38
CA TRP A 77 -6.97 2.06 15.35
C TRP A 77 -6.48 1.34 16.61
N ASP A 78 -5.70 0.26 16.42
CA ASP A 78 -5.22 -0.65 17.46
C ASP A 78 -6.32 -1.16 18.41
N GLY A 79 -7.55 -1.24 17.92
CA GLY A 79 -8.71 -1.69 18.69
C GLY A 79 -9.24 -0.68 19.70
N THR A 80 -8.58 0.47 19.89
CA THR A 80 -8.91 1.43 20.95
C THR A 80 -9.13 2.86 20.47
N ARG A 81 -8.27 3.35 19.55
CA ARG A 81 -8.31 4.75 19.11
C ARG A 81 -9.42 4.97 18.08
N ALA A 82 -10.12 6.10 18.22
CA ALA A 82 -11.21 6.49 17.32
C ALA A 82 -10.71 6.90 15.93
N LEU A 83 -11.58 6.79 14.92
CA LEU A 83 -11.28 7.25 13.56
C LEU A 83 -11.09 8.77 13.45
N THR A 84 -11.50 9.54 14.46
CA THR A 84 -11.43 11.01 14.48
C THR A 84 -10.30 11.55 15.37
N GLY A 85 -9.29 10.80 15.67
CA GLY A 85 -8.22 11.19 16.61
C GLY A 85 -6.92 11.62 15.91
N SER A 86 -5.82 11.32 16.58
CA SER A 86 -4.45 11.59 16.12
C SER A 86 -4.15 10.97 14.76
N ASP A 87 -4.69 9.78 14.50
CA ASP A 87 -4.51 9.08 13.23
C ASP A 87 -5.15 9.86 12.06
N ALA A 88 -6.35 10.43 12.25
CA ALA A 88 -6.97 11.30 11.25
C ALA A 88 -6.14 12.57 11.00
N THR A 89 -5.57 13.16 12.06
CA THR A 89 -4.67 14.31 11.94
C THR A 89 -3.44 13.96 11.12
N MET A 90 -2.80 12.82 11.37
CA MET A 90 -1.66 12.33 10.63
C MET A 90 -2.00 12.07 9.15
N ILE A 91 -3.14 11.43 8.86
CA ILE A 91 -3.61 11.21 7.50
C ILE A 91 -3.75 12.53 6.74
N ASN A 92 -4.36 13.54 7.37
CA ASN A 92 -4.50 14.86 6.78
C ASN A 92 -3.15 15.54 6.54
N GLN A 93 -2.18 15.39 7.45
CA GLN A 93 -0.81 15.89 7.28
C GLN A 93 -0.10 15.23 6.09
N ILE A 94 -0.19 13.90 5.97
CA ILE A 94 0.37 13.15 4.83
C ILE A 94 -0.22 13.68 3.51
N ARG A 95 -1.54 13.84 3.45
CA ARG A 95 -2.23 14.31 2.25
C ARG A 95 -1.92 15.77 1.91
N SER A 96 -1.83 16.62 2.90
CA SER A 96 -1.41 18.04 2.74
C SER A 96 0.02 18.16 2.19
N ALA A 97 0.87 17.16 2.46
CA ALA A 97 2.22 17.05 1.91
C ALA A 97 2.25 16.35 0.53
N GLY A 98 1.10 16.14 -0.11
CA GLY A 98 0.98 15.52 -1.43
C GLY A 98 1.08 13.99 -1.44
N GLY A 99 0.92 13.36 -0.27
CA GLY A 99 0.91 11.90 -0.12
C GLY A 99 -0.49 11.29 -0.05
N ASP A 100 -0.56 9.98 0.21
CA ASP A 100 -1.81 9.26 0.50
C ASP A 100 -1.55 8.09 1.46
N VAL A 101 -2.60 7.39 1.88
CA VAL A 101 -2.53 6.31 2.86
C VAL A 101 -3.38 5.11 2.47
N ILE A 102 -2.97 3.94 2.94
CA ILE A 102 -3.74 2.70 2.92
C ILE A 102 -3.88 2.22 4.37
N PRO A 103 -5.04 2.32 5.03
CA PRO A 103 -5.27 1.60 6.27
C PRO A 103 -5.19 0.09 6.06
N SER A 104 -4.44 -0.59 6.93
CA SER A 104 -4.30 -2.05 6.95
C SER A 104 -5.18 -2.61 8.07
N PHE A 105 -5.99 -3.60 7.73
CA PHE A 105 -6.88 -4.31 8.65
C PHE A 105 -6.28 -5.67 9.00
N GLY A 106 -6.13 -5.96 10.28
CA GLY A 106 -5.58 -7.24 10.73
C GLY A 106 -4.22 -7.11 11.40
N GLY A 107 -3.21 -7.81 10.85
CA GLY A 107 -1.87 -7.90 11.42
C GLY A 107 -1.72 -9.03 12.44
N TRP A 108 -0.50 -9.21 12.98
CA TRP A 108 -0.21 -10.34 13.89
C TRP A 108 -1.00 -10.29 15.20
N SER A 109 -1.05 -9.14 15.86
CA SER A 109 -1.60 -8.99 17.21
C SER A 109 -2.98 -8.31 17.22
N GLY A 110 -3.66 -8.38 18.37
CA GLY A 110 -4.93 -7.71 18.62
C GLY A 110 -6.14 -8.49 18.13
N THR A 111 -7.33 -7.92 18.35
CA THR A 111 -8.59 -8.55 17.99
C THR A 111 -9.02 -8.18 16.58
N LYS A 112 -9.17 -9.17 15.71
CA LYS A 112 -9.43 -8.96 14.28
C LYS A 112 -10.90 -8.76 13.96
N LEU A 113 -11.19 -7.83 13.05
CA LEU A 113 -12.57 -7.59 12.57
C LEU A 113 -13.15 -8.80 11.84
N GLY A 114 -12.34 -9.49 11.02
CA GLY A 114 -12.77 -10.69 10.31
C GLY A 114 -13.20 -11.81 11.22
N ALA A 115 -12.54 -11.99 12.36
CA ALA A 115 -12.91 -12.96 13.38
C ALA A 115 -14.14 -12.54 14.20
N LYS A 116 -14.32 -11.24 14.47
CA LYS A 116 -15.38 -10.72 15.37
C LYS A 116 -16.68 -10.37 14.67
N CYS A 117 -16.65 -9.87 13.46
CA CYS A 117 -17.88 -9.63 12.73
C CYS A 117 -18.56 -10.95 12.37
N THR A 118 -19.86 -11.06 12.64
CA THR A 118 -20.59 -12.32 12.51
C THR A 118 -21.05 -12.65 11.09
N SER A 119 -21.00 -11.66 10.18
CA SER A 119 -21.38 -11.82 8.78
C SER A 119 -20.49 -11.02 7.84
N ALA A 120 -20.44 -11.40 6.57
CA ALA A 120 -19.76 -10.66 5.52
C ALA A 120 -20.31 -9.23 5.36
N SER A 121 -21.62 -9.05 5.50
CA SER A 121 -22.26 -7.73 5.41
C SER A 121 -21.84 -6.83 6.57
N ALA A 122 -21.78 -7.36 7.80
CA ALA A 122 -21.31 -6.60 8.96
C ALA A 122 -19.85 -6.21 8.80
N LEU A 123 -19.00 -7.12 8.33
CA LEU A 123 -17.57 -6.86 8.08
C LEU A 123 -17.39 -5.83 6.96
N ALA A 124 -18.13 -5.94 5.85
CA ALA A 124 -18.12 -4.93 4.78
C ALA A 124 -18.57 -3.56 5.28
N GLY A 125 -19.55 -3.53 6.19
CA GLY A 125 -19.98 -2.31 6.88
C GLY A 125 -18.89 -1.69 7.76
N ALA A 126 -18.07 -2.53 8.41
CA ALA A 126 -16.90 -2.07 9.18
C ALA A 126 -15.82 -1.46 8.26
N TYR A 127 -15.49 -2.13 7.14
CA TYR A 127 -14.58 -1.57 6.14
C TYR A 127 -15.11 -0.24 5.59
N GLN A 128 -16.39 -0.17 5.26
CA GLN A 128 -17.01 1.04 4.72
C GLN A 128 -16.90 2.24 5.66
N LYS A 129 -17.05 2.05 6.97
CA LYS A 129 -16.88 3.14 7.95
C LYS A 129 -15.48 3.79 7.83
N VAL A 130 -14.43 3.00 7.64
CA VAL A 130 -13.06 3.51 7.50
C VAL A 130 -12.85 4.16 6.13
N ILE A 131 -13.39 3.52 5.07
CA ILE A 131 -13.36 4.07 3.70
C ILE A 131 -14.02 5.44 3.65
N ASP A 132 -15.21 5.57 4.23
CA ASP A 132 -15.97 6.83 4.26
C ASP A 132 -15.27 7.90 5.13
N ALA A 133 -14.74 7.50 6.30
CA ALA A 133 -14.06 8.41 7.21
C ALA A 133 -12.85 9.09 6.57
N TYR A 134 -12.13 8.38 5.73
CA TYR A 134 -10.88 8.86 5.13
C TYR A 134 -10.93 9.00 3.61
N GLN A 135 -12.09 8.79 2.97
CA GLN A 135 -12.22 8.85 1.50
C GLN A 135 -11.13 8.04 0.79
N LEU A 136 -11.04 6.76 1.15
CA LEU A 136 -9.93 5.90 0.75
C LEU A 136 -10.02 5.48 -0.71
N LYS A 137 -8.86 5.40 -1.38
CA LYS A 137 -8.68 4.82 -2.71
C LYS A 137 -8.24 3.36 -2.65
N ALA A 138 -7.70 2.94 -1.50
CA ALA A 138 -7.24 1.57 -1.28
C ALA A 138 -7.36 1.17 0.20
N ILE A 139 -7.52 -0.13 0.43
CA ILE A 139 -7.38 -0.78 1.73
C ILE A 139 -6.45 -1.98 1.60
N ASP A 140 -5.76 -2.30 2.68
CA ASP A 140 -4.97 -3.51 2.84
C ASP A 140 -5.62 -4.41 3.89
N LEU A 141 -5.64 -5.71 3.63
CA LEU A 141 -6.10 -6.73 4.57
C LEU A 141 -4.91 -7.62 4.89
N ASP A 142 -4.35 -7.44 6.07
CA ASP A 142 -3.20 -8.20 6.57
C ASP A 142 -3.71 -9.40 7.36
N ILE A 143 -3.90 -10.51 6.63
CA ILE A 143 -4.58 -11.70 7.12
C ILE A 143 -3.56 -12.65 7.71
N GLU A 144 -3.54 -12.73 9.03
CA GLU A 144 -2.57 -13.51 9.77
C GLU A 144 -3.22 -14.38 10.85
N ASN A 145 -2.45 -15.32 11.40
CA ASN A 145 -2.81 -16.15 12.53
C ASN A 145 -3.96 -17.15 12.31
N THR A 146 -4.19 -17.93 13.35
CA THR A 146 -5.21 -18.98 13.38
C THR A 146 -6.64 -18.46 13.46
N ASP A 147 -6.81 -17.21 13.88
CA ASP A 147 -8.12 -16.58 14.00
C ASP A 147 -8.68 -16.04 12.66
N GLU A 148 -7.80 -15.72 11.70
CA GLU A 148 -8.21 -15.30 10.35
C GLU A 148 -7.59 -16.19 9.25
N PHE A 149 -6.26 -16.30 9.19
CA PHE A 149 -5.56 -16.95 8.09
C PHE A 149 -5.80 -18.46 8.07
N GLU A 150 -5.72 -19.12 9.21
CA GLU A 150 -5.91 -20.57 9.33
C GLU A 150 -7.37 -20.96 9.66
N ASN A 151 -8.32 -20.11 9.29
CA ASN A 151 -9.74 -20.31 9.55
C ASN A 151 -10.57 -20.17 8.27
N ALA A 152 -10.99 -21.30 7.70
CA ALA A 152 -11.73 -21.33 6.45
C ALA A 152 -13.00 -20.47 6.46
N ALA A 153 -13.78 -20.51 7.55
CA ALA A 153 -15.02 -19.76 7.65
C ALA A 153 -14.77 -18.25 7.74
N VAL A 154 -13.67 -17.84 8.38
CA VAL A 154 -13.28 -16.43 8.47
C VAL A 154 -12.70 -15.94 7.13
N GLN A 155 -11.86 -16.72 6.46
CA GLN A 155 -11.40 -16.42 5.10
C GLN A 155 -12.59 -16.18 4.16
N ASP A 156 -13.59 -17.07 4.16
CA ASP A 156 -14.77 -16.95 3.31
C ASP A 156 -15.57 -15.69 3.64
N ARG A 157 -15.68 -15.35 4.93
CA ARG A 157 -16.34 -14.12 5.39
C ARG A 157 -15.60 -12.88 4.89
N ILE A 158 -14.27 -12.84 5.02
CA ILE A 158 -13.43 -11.73 4.55
C ILE A 158 -13.60 -11.56 3.04
N LEU A 159 -13.48 -12.63 2.26
CA LEU A 159 -13.61 -12.57 0.80
C LEU A 159 -14.99 -12.12 0.34
N ASN A 160 -16.06 -12.58 0.99
CA ASN A 160 -17.41 -12.09 0.72
C ASN A 160 -17.58 -10.61 1.12
N ALA A 161 -16.96 -10.17 2.22
CA ALA A 161 -16.94 -8.77 2.60
C ALA A 161 -16.18 -7.90 1.59
N VAL A 162 -15.04 -8.37 1.07
CA VAL A 162 -14.30 -7.72 -0.03
C VAL A 162 -15.20 -7.55 -1.25
N LYS A 163 -15.88 -8.63 -1.68
CA LYS A 163 -16.83 -8.57 -2.81
C LYS A 163 -17.87 -7.48 -2.62
N LEU A 164 -18.53 -7.45 -1.45
CA LEU A 164 -19.54 -6.44 -1.13
C LEU A 164 -18.96 -5.02 -1.09
N THR A 165 -17.79 -4.87 -0.51
CA THR A 165 -17.08 -3.58 -0.42
C THR A 165 -16.71 -3.05 -1.81
N LYS A 166 -16.17 -3.90 -2.69
CA LYS A 166 -15.84 -3.53 -4.09
C LYS A 166 -17.09 -3.18 -4.91
N GLN A 167 -18.21 -3.89 -4.70
CA GLN A 167 -19.49 -3.57 -5.36
C GLN A 167 -19.98 -2.17 -4.98
N LYS A 168 -19.82 -1.78 -3.72
CA LYS A 168 -20.22 -0.45 -3.22
C LYS A 168 -19.22 0.64 -3.64
N ASN A 169 -17.95 0.30 -3.83
CA ASN A 169 -16.85 1.21 -4.16
C ASN A 169 -16.08 0.73 -5.41
N PRO A 170 -16.61 0.91 -6.63
CA PRO A 170 -16.02 0.31 -7.83
C PRO A 170 -14.58 0.73 -8.12
N GLY A 171 -14.16 1.91 -7.66
CA GLY A 171 -12.79 2.42 -7.83
C GLY A 171 -11.83 2.06 -6.70
N LEU A 172 -12.32 1.41 -5.62
CA LEU A 172 -11.48 1.03 -4.49
C LEU A 172 -10.54 -0.10 -4.87
N ARG A 173 -9.26 0.04 -4.56
CA ARG A 173 -8.28 -1.06 -4.68
C ARG A 173 -8.18 -1.82 -3.37
N VAL A 174 -8.12 -3.14 -3.45
CA VAL A 174 -7.98 -4.04 -2.30
C VAL A 174 -6.69 -4.84 -2.45
N VAL A 175 -5.82 -4.71 -1.45
CA VAL A 175 -4.65 -5.54 -1.25
C VAL A 175 -4.99 -6.61 -0.22
N ILE A 176 -4.54 -7.84 -0.42
CA ILE A 176 -4.52 -8.88 0.62
C ILE A 176 -3.06 -9.25 0.86
N THR A 177 -2.61 -9.05 2.10
CA THR A 177 -1.26 -9.37 2.57
C THR A 177 -1.33 -10.61 3.44
N ILE A 178 -0.45 -11.60 3.18
CA ILE A 178 -0.42 -12.90 3.86
C ILE A 178 1.00 -13.40 4.11
N GLY A 179 1.17 -14.23 5.11
CA GLY A 179 2.39 -15.02 5.31
C GLY A 179 2.67 -15.97 4.14
N THR A 180 3.93 -16.37 3.99
CA THR A 180 4.37 -17.25 2.91
C THR A 180 5.51 -18.17 3.36
N GLU A 181 5.69 -19.29 2.66
CA GLU A 181 6.91 -20.10 2.71
C GLU A 181 7.94 -19.56 1.70
N THR A 182 9.18 -20.05 1.77
CA THR A 182 10.24 -19.69 0.80
C THR A 182 9.88 -20.06 -0.65
N THR A 183 8.90 -20.93 -0.85
CA THR A 183 8.44 -21.42 -2.17
C THR A 183 7.08 -20.86 -2.58
N GLY A 184 6.55 -19.89 -1.84
CA GLY A 184 5.25 -19.25 -2.10
C GLY A 184 4.18 -19.57 -1.05
N PRO A 185 2.92 -19.22 -1.29
CA PRO A 185 1.85 -19.39 -0.33
C PRO A 185 1.71 -20.83 0.14
N ASN A 186 1.54 -21.03 1.44
CA ASN A 186 1.26 -22.32 2.05
C ASN A 186 -0.17 -22.79 1.71
N THR A 187 -0.61 -23.90 2.30
CA THR A 187 -1.95 -24.48 2.06
C THR A 187 -3.07 -23.49 2.33
N TRP A 188 -2.98 -22.68 3.38
CA TRP A 188 -4.00 -21.68 3.73
C TRP A 188 -4.01 -20.48 2.77
N GLY A 189 -2.83 -20.01 2.36
CA GLY A 189 -2.71 -18.96 1.33
C GLY A 189 -3.24 -19.43 -0.03
N LYS A 190 -2.90 -20.66 -0.44
CA LYS A 190 -3.47 -21.26 -1.68
C LYS A 190 -4.99 -21.38 -1.61
N ARG A 191 -5.53 -21.81 -0.45
CA ARG A 191 -6.98 -21.86 -0.23
C ARG A 191 -7.62 -20.49 -0.39
N LEU A 192 -7.06 -19.47 0.27
CA LEU A 192 -7.58 -18.10 0.24
C LEU A 192 -7.65 -17.56 -1.20
N ILE A 193 -6.58 -17.74 -1.98
CA ILE A 193 -6.51 -17.31 -3.39
C ILE A 193 -7.53 -18.07 -4.26
N ASN A 194 -7.62 -19.38 -4.12
CA ASN A 194 -8.59 -20.20 -4.88
C ASN A 194 -10.03 -19.82 -4.52
N GLN A 195 -10.31 -19.62 -3.25
CA GLN A 195 -11.63 -19.22 -2.78
C GLN A 195 -12.02 -17.82 -3.23
N ALA A 196 -11.07 -16.89 -3.30
CA ALA A 196 -11.32 -15.56 -3.87
C ALA A 196 -11.83 -15.64 -5.30
N LYS A 197 -11.22 -16.50 -6.12
CA LYS A 197 -11.71 -16.80 -7.50
C LYS A 197 -13.11 -17.40 -7.47
N ALA A 198 -13.36 -18.39 -6.63
CA ALA A 198 -14.65 -19.09 -6.54
C ALA A 198 -15.80 -18.16 -6.11
N ILE A 199 -15.55 -17.28 -5.14
CA ILE A 199 -16.50 -16.28 -4.63
C ILE A 199 -16.68 -15.11 -5.62
N GLY A 200 -15.68 -14.84 -6.44
CA GLY A 200 -15.60 -13.63 -7.27
C GLY A 200 -15.28 -12.39 -6.42
N ALA A 201 -14.45 -12.55 -5.39
CA ALA A 201 -13.84 -11.45 -4.68
C ALA A 201 -12.76 -10.82 -5.57
N ASN A 202 -12.98 -9.60 -6.01
CA ASN A 202 -12.09 -8.92 -6.93
C ASN A 202 -10.95 -8.25 -6.16
N VAL A 203 -9.92 -9.04 -5.80
CA VAL A 203 -8.70 -8.58 -5.14
C VAL A 203 -7.75 -8.01 -6.20
N ASP A 204 -7.27 -6.80 -5.99
CA ASP A 204 -6.41 -6.12 -6.97
C ASP A 204 -4.95 -6.54 -6.85
N VAL A 205 -4.47 -6.76 -5.63
CA VAL A 205 -3.09 -7.17 -5.36
C VAL A 205 -3.03 -8.22 -4.26
N TRP A 206 -2.30 -9.29 -4.52
CA TRP A 206 -1.89 -10.28 -3.54
C TRP A 206 -0.47 -10.00 -3.11
N SER A 207 -0.26 -9.73 -1.84
CA SER A 207 1.04 -9.39 -1.25
C SER A 207 1.47 -10.48 -0.29
N VAL A 208 2.71 -10.95 -0.40
CA VAL A 208 3.29 -11.92 0.55
C VAL A 208 4.26 -11.23 1.50
N MET A 209 4.42 -11.80 2.70
CA MET A 209 5.39 -11.41 3.70
C MET A 209 6.55 -12.41 3.72
N PRO A 210 7.61 -12.20 2.90
CA PRO A 210 8.69 -13.16 2.73
C PRO A 210 9.75 -12.99 3.82
N PHE A 211 9.38 -13.25 5.05
CA PHE A 211 10.24 -13.27 6.23
C PHE A 211 9.68 -14.26 7.27
N ASP A 212 10.42 -14.45 8.35
CA ASP A 212 10.12 -15.42 9.42
C ASP A 212 10.01 -16.87 8.91
N PHE A 213 10.88 -17.23 7.98
CA PHE A 213 10.96 -18.57 7.39
C PHE A 213 11.56 -19.66 8.29
N SER A 214 12.09 -19.27 9.46
CA SER A 214 12.74 -20.14 10.45
C SER A 214 14.05 -20.81 10.01
N ASN A 215 14.66 -20.40 8.89
CA ASN A 215 15.86 -21.06 8.34
C ASN A 215 17.00 -20.11 7.92
N GLY A 216 16.87 -18.82 8.12
CA GLY A 216 17.92 -17.85 7.74
C GLY A 216 18.35 -17.96 6.27
N GLY A 217 19.60 -17.57 5.98
CA GLY A 217 20.20 -17.72 4.66
C GLY A 217 20.07 -16.47 3.76
N ASP A 218 20.05 -16.67 2.44
CA ASP A 218 19.92 -15.56 1.47
C ASP A 218 18.47 -15.10 1.38
N MET A 219 18.14 -14.08 2.18
CA MET A 219 16.80 -13.52 2.24
C MET A 219 16.33 -12.90 0.92
N ALA A 220 17.25 -12.45 0.06
CA ALA A 220 16.89 -11.96 -1.26
C ALA A 220 16.47 -13.12 -2.19
N ALA A 221 17.19 -14.23 -2.15
CA ALA A 221 16.83 -15.43 -2.91
C ALA A 221 15.51 -16.03 -2.42
N HIS A 222 15.31 -16.15 -1.09
CA HIS A 222 14.07 -16.64 -0.50
C HIS A 222 12.87 -15.76 -0.89
N THR A 223 13.02 -14.45 -0.82
CA THR A 223 11.96 -13.50 -1.21
C THR A 223 11.58 -13.65 -2.69
N LYS A 224 12.56 -13.74 -3.58
CA LYS A 224 12.30 -13.94 -5.02
C LYS A 224 11.56 -15.24 -5.28
N SER A 225 12.01 -16.34 -4.66
CA SER A 225 11.35 -17.64 -4.78
C SER A 225 9.92 -17.63 -4.22
N ALA A 226 9.68 -16.98 -3.09
CA ALA A 226 8.35 -16.82 -2.50
C ALA A 226 7.38 -16.06 -3.43
N VAL A 227 7.86 -14.98 -4.05
CA VAL A 227 7.08 -14.19 -5.02
C VAL A 227 6.82 -14.96 -6.31
N ASP A 228 7.80 -15.74 -6.80
CA ASP A 228 7.60 -16.64 -7.95
C ASP A 228 6.54 -17.70 -7.64
N GLY A 229 6.54 -18.24 -6.42
CA GLY A 229 5.51 -19.17 -5.96
C GLY A 229 4.12 -18.53 -5.89
N LEU A 230 4.01 -17.29 -5.41
CA LEU A 230 2.76 -16.51 -5.46
C LEU A 230 2.29 -16.32 -6.89
N LYS A 231 3.16 -15.82 -7.78
CA LYS A 231 2.86 -15.63 -9.20
C LYS A 231 2.36 -16.93 -9.85
N ASN A 232 3.01 -18.06 -9.56
CA ASN A 232 2.59 -19.37 -10.09
C ASN A 232 1.21 -19.78 -9.58
N GLN A 233 0.90 -19.53 -8.29
CA GLN A 233 -0.42 -19.78 -7.73
C GLN A 233 -1.50 -18.90 -8.41
N LEU A 234 -1.22 -17.61 -8.60
CA LEU A 234 -2.15 -16.70 -9.28
C LEU A 234 -2.38 -17.12 -10.73
N LYS A 235 -1.31 -17.43 -11.46
CA LYS A 235 -1.37 -17.96 -12.83
C LYS A 235 -2.27 -19.20 -12.91
N THR A 236 -2.07 -20.17 -12.04
CA THR A 236 -2.86 -21.40 -12.00
C THR A 236 -4.32 -21.13 -11.64
N THR A 237 -4.57 -20.30 -10.63
CA THR A 237 -5.93 -20.02 -10.16
C THR A 237 -6.72 -19.21 -11.18
N PHE A 238 -6.16 -18.13 -11.71
CA PHE A 238 -6.91 -17.17 -12.54
C PHE A 238 -6.78 -17.43 -14.04
N GLY A 239 -5.87 -18.29 -14.48
CA GLY A 239 -5.59 -18.54 -15.90
C GLY A 239 -4.78 -17.41 -16.54
N TRP A 240 -4.03 -16.65 -15.76
CA TRP A 240 -3.23 -15.53 -16.23
C TRP A 240 -1.90 -16.00 -16.85
N ASN A 241 -1.30 -15.18 -17.70
CA ASN A 241 0.10 -15.33 -18.07
C ASN A 241 1.01 -14.80 -16.97
N ASP A 242 2.32 -14.98 -17.12
CA ASP A 242 3.30 -14.60 -16.10
C ASP A 242 3.31 -13.08 -15.84
N ASP A 243 3.27 -12.25 -16.88
CA ASP A 243 3.28 -10.79 -16.74
C ASP A 243 2.04 -10.29 -15.97
N VAL A 244 0.85 -10.77 -16.32
CA VAL A 244 -0.38 -10.41 -15.61
C VAL A 244 -0.34 -10.87 -14.16
N ALA A 245 0.15 -12.10 -13.90
CA ALA A 245 0.24 -12.62 -12.54
C ALA A 245 1.22 -11.81 -11.68
N TYR A 246 2.36 -11.40 -12.20
CA TYR A 246 3.29 -10.51 -11.50
C TYR A 246 2.69 -9.13 -11.23
N ARG A 247 1.94 -8.54 -12.18
CA ARG A 247 1.24 -7.26 -12.00
C ARG A 247 0.08 -7.31 -11.01
N HIS A 248 -0.28 -8.48 -10.53
CA HIS A 248 -1.19 -8.70 -9.40
C HIS A 248 -0.48 -9.22 -8.15
N SER A 249 0.84 -9.39 -8.21
CA SER A 249 1.68 -9.79 -7.08
C SER A 249 2.33 -8.60 -6.40
N GLY A 250 2.55 -8.73 -5.11
CA GLY A 250 3.28 -7.76 -4.30
C GLY A 250 4.05 -8.46 -3.19
N LEU A 251 4.86 -7.69 -2.49
CA LEU A 251 5.56 -8.14 -1.29
C LEU A 251 5.66 -7.04 -0.24
N SER A 252 5.67 -7.46 1.02
CA SER A 252 6.07 -6.68 2.18
C SER A 252 7.24 -7.39 2.84
N SER A 253 8.46 -6.91 2.67
CA SER A 253 9.63 -7.45 3.36
C SER A 253 9.68 -6.98 4.82
N MET A 254 10.66 -7.47 5.61
CA MET A 254 10.95 -6.94 6.93
C MET A 254 12.35 -6.34 6.93
N ASN A 255 12.52 -5.12 7.42
CA ASN A 255 13.82 -4.47 7.40
C ASN A 255 14.72 -4.89 8.58
N GLY A 256 15.95 -5.30 8.26
CA GLY A 256 16.94 -5.73 9.24
C GLY A 256 16.67 -7.13 9.79
N LYS A 257 16.85 -7.32 11.09
CA LYS A 257 16.54 -8.59 11.75
C LYS A 257 15.04 -8.81 11.76
N THR A 258 14.62 -10.01 11.38
CA THR A 258 13.23 -10.46 11.48
C THR A 258 12.93 -10.95 12.90
N ASP A 259 11.71 -11.41 13.15
CA ASP A 259 11.35 -11.96 14.46
C ASP A 259 11.94 -13.35 14.69
N ASN A 260 12.38 -14.03 13.62
CA ASN A 260 13.08 -15.32 13.71
C ASN A 260 14.61 -15.12 13.85
N ALA A 261 15.17 -15.77 14.84
CA ALA A 261 16.62 -15.74 15.07
C ALA A 261 17.40 -16.27 13.84
N GLY A 262 18.41 -15.51 13.41
CA GLY A 262 19.26 -15.88 12.27
C GLY A 262 18.80 -15.35 10.94
N GLU A 263 17.61 -14.76 10.84
CA GLU A 263 17.15 -14.08 9.64
C GLU A 263 17.48 -12.59 9.67
N THR A 264 18.02 -12.10 8.56
CA THR A 264 18.35 -10.68 8.43
C THR A 264 18.21 -10.24 6.98
N VAL A 265 17.36 -9.25 6.75
CA VAL A 265 17.27 -8.55 5.47
C VAL A 265 18.15 -7.31 5.53
N THR A 266 19.29 -7.37 4.87
CA THR A 266 20.21 -6.22 4.77
C THR A 266 19.71 -5.20 3.75
N VAL A 267 20.24 -3.97 3.79
CA VAL A 267 19.98 -2.95 2.77
C VAL A 267 20.36 -3.47 1.37
N ALA A 268 21.42 -4.27 1.26
CA ALA A 268 21.83 -4.89 -0.02
C ALA A 268 20.81 -5.94 -0.50
N ASN A 269 20.33 -6.81 0.38
CA ASN A 269 19.25 -7.74 0.04
C ASN A 269 18.02 -6.97 -0.45
N PHE A 270 17.62 -5.91 0.26
CA PHE A 270 16.41 -5.15 -0.07
C PHE A 270 16.52 -4.42 -1.41
N LYS A 271 17.70 -3.92 -1.78
CA LYS A 271 17.97 -3.40 -3.14
C LYS A 271 17.83 -4.48 -4.21
N ALA A 272 18.38 -5.68 -3.98
CA ALA A 272 18.26 -6.79 -4.92
C ALA A 272 16.80 -7.29 -5.07
N ILE A 273 16.01 -7.21 -3.99
CA ILE A 273 14.56 -7.49 -4.01
C ILE A 273 13.82 -6.40 -4.80
N ARG A 274 14.16 -5.11 -4.60
CA ARG A 274 13.58 -4.00 -5.36
C ARG A 274 13.86 -4.14 -6.86
N ASP A 275 15.08 -4.48 -7.24
CA ASP A 275 15.46 -4.64 -8.64
C ASP A 275 14.70 -5.81 -9.29
N TYR A 276 14.52 -6.91 -8.57
CA TYR A 276 13.66 -8.01 -9.00
C TYR A 276 12.20 -7.58 -9.14
N ALA A 277 11.66 -6.88 -8.15
CA ALA A 277 10.28 -6.38 -8.19
C ALA A 277 10.04 -5.46 -9.39
N ALA A 278 10.96 -4.55 -9.67
CA ALA A 278 10.90 -3.64 -10.83
C ALA A 278 11.03 -4.40 -12.15
N GLY A 279 11.94 -5.39 -12.24
CA GLY A 279 12.12 -6.21 -13.45
C GLY A 279 10.89 -7.05 -13.83
N HIS A 280 10.02 -7.33 -12.86
CA HIS A 280 8.77 -8.07 -13.05
C HIS A 280 7.51 -7.19 -12.96
N HIS A 281 7.65 -5.88 -12.74
CA HIS A 281 6.55 -4.93 -12.60
C HIS A 281 5.54 -5.32 -11.51
N LEU A 282 6.02 -5.68 -10.33
CA LEU A 282 5.13 -6.05 -9.23
C LEU A 282 4.20 -4.88 -8.88
N ALA A 283 2.94 -5.19 -8.61
CA ALA A 283 1.94 -4.19 -8.25
C ALA A 283 2.22 -3.50 -6.90
N ARG A 284 3.07 -4.11 -6.05
CA ARG A 284 3.38 -3.59 -4.72
C ARG A 284 4.76 -4.03 -4.26
N PHE A 285 5.54 -3.06 -3.79
CA PHE A 285 6.83 -3.27 -3.13
C PHE A 285 6.89 -2.44 -1.84
N THR A 286 6.96 -3.09 -0.70
CA THR A 286 6.90 -2.43 0.60
C THR A 286 7.67 -3.22 1.68
N PHE A 287 7.63 -2.75 2.95
CA PHE A 287 8.26 -3.44 4.08
C PHE A 287 7.64 -3.06 5.42
N TRP A 288 7.79 -3.94 6.40
CA TRP A 288 7.59 -3.74 7.83
C TRP A 288 8.91 -3.37 8.48
N ALA A 289 9.15 -2.14 8.97
CA ALA A 289 8.32 -0.97 8.88
C ALA A 289 9.19 0.30 8.91
N THR A 290 8.64 1.42 8.49
CA THR A 290 9.31 2.73 8.53
C THR A 290 9.76 3.10 9.95
N ASN A 291 8.99 2.73 10.98
CA ASN A 291 9.33 2.94 12.39
C ASN A 291 10.66 2.29 12.78
N ARG A 292 10.99 1.16 12.18
CA ARG A 292 12.22 0.39 12.40
C ARG A 292 13.39 0.82 11.52
N ASP A 293 13.20 1.80 10.61
CA ASP A 293 14.20 2.16 9.60
C ASP A 293 15.28 3.10 10.14
N CYS A 294 16.01 2.58 11.15
CA CYS A 294 17.13 3.20 11.83
C CYS A 294 18.19 2.16 12.22
N SER A 295 19.40 2.61 12.58
CA SER A 295 20.52 1.76 12.93
C SER A 295 20.44 1.27 14.37
N GLY A 296 20.83 0.04 14.60
CA GLY A 296 20.98 -0.54 15.94
C GLY A 296 19.77 -1.33 16.41
N GLY A 297 19.78 -1.71 17.68
CA GLY A 297 18.74 -2.53 18.33
C GLY A 297 17.56 -1.75 18.89
N GLY A 298 16.78 -2.38 19.77
CA GLY A 298 15.56 -1.82 20.34
C GLY A 298 14.47 -1.73 19.29
N GLU A 299 13.90 -0.57 19.10
CA GLU A 299 12.85 -0.34 18.09
C GLU A 299 13.39 -0.18 16.65
N CYS A 300 14.73 -0.17 16.47
CA CYS A 300 15.37 -0.09 15.14
C CYS A 300 15.51 -1.48 14.47
N SER A 301 16.09 -1.50 13.29
CA SER A 301 16.19 -2.69 12.43
C SER A 301 17.13 -3.80 12.95
N GLY A 302 17.90 -3.54 14.00
CA GLY A 302 18.88 -4.51 14.53
C GLY A 302 20.17 -4.64 13.71
N ILE A 303 20.35 -3.84 12.65
CA ILE A 303 21.54 -3.83 11.81
C ILE A 303 22.17 -2.43 11.73
N SER A 304 23.41 -2.35 11.23
CA SER A 304 24.05 -1.09 10.89
C SER A 304 23.53 -0.61 9.53
N GLN A 305 22.92 0.57 9.49
CA GLN A 305 22.37 1.20 8.30
C GLN A 305 22.25 2.71 8.49
N GLY A 306 22.02 3.44 7.41
CA GLY A 306 21.59 4.83 7.48
C GLY A 306 20.11 4.94 7.85
N LYS A 307 19.73 6.04 8.49
CA LYS A 307 18.31 6.32 8.77
C LYS A 307 17.52 6.41 7.47
N TYR A 308 16.41 5.69 7.40
CA TYR A 308 15.52 5.60 6.24
C TYR A 308 16.14 4.96 4.98
N ASP A 309 17.15 4.12 5.08
CA ASP A 309 17.74 3.49 3.90
C ASP A 309 16.74 2.57 3.17
N PHE A 310 15.89 1.85 3.89
CA PHE A 310 14.82 1.03 3.30
C PHE A 310 13.70 1.91 2.72
N THR A 311 13.29 2.94 3.43
CA THR A 311 12.25 3.88 2.98
C THR A 311 12.67 4.60 1.69
N LYS A 312 13.94 5.01 1.55
CA LYS A 312 14.50 5.59 0.31
C LYS A 312 14.42 4.62 -0.87
N ILE A 313 14.68 3.32 -0.63
CA ILE A 313 14.59 2.30 -1.67
C ILE A 313 13.14 2.13 -2.14
N VAL A 314 12.17 2.12 -1.21
CA VAL A 314 10.74 2.08 -1.55
C VAL A 314 10.31 3.34 -2.27
N ALA A 315 10.72 4.53 -1.81
CA ALA A 315 10.38 5.80 -2.46
C ALA A 315 10.81 5.86 -3.94
N GLY A 316 11.88 5.17 -4.30
CA GLY A 316 12.36 5.04 -5.68
C GLY A 316 11.71 3.92 -6.51
N TYR A 317 10.71 3.21 -5.97
CA TYR A 317 10.02 2.15 -6.71
C TYR A 317 8.88 2.71 -7.56
N THR A 318 8.92 2.42 -8.85
CA THR A 318 7.95 2.95 -9.85
C THR A 318 7.14 1.86 -10.56
N GLY A 319 7.35 0.56 -10.21
CA GLY A 319 6.66 -0.58 -10.82
C GLY A 319 7.39 -1.19 -12.01
#